data_44c6e95a1daa1bf9ff90b07b3b6631bf
#
_entry.id   44c6e95a1daa1bf9ff90b07b3b6631bf
#
_cell.length_a   1.000
_cell.length_b   1.000
_cell.length_c   1.000
_cell.angle_alpha   90.00
_cell.angle_beta   90.00
_cell.angle_gamma   90.00
#
_symmetry.space_group_name_H-M   'P 1'
#
loop_
_entity.id
_entity.type
_entity.pdbx_description
1 polymer ?
#
loop_
_entity_poly.entity_id
_entity_poly.type
_entity_poly.pdbx_seq_one_letter_code
_entity_poly.pdbx_strand_id
1 'polypeptide(L)'
;MRIIGGKFKGRKLRPVQGTRTRPTSDRTREAIFNIIASQVRNARVLDLFAGTGAMGLEALSRGAQSAVFIDISRQSLSVLRENLAVLSLESTIRVIRWDLTQNLSCLHSMPRAFDLVFLDPPYNKNLIIPALDHLHRSQSMEDGARIIVEHSQLEPVEPDALPFETVDQRRYGKTLVTFLNYVV
;
A
#
# COMPACT_ATOMS: atom_id res chain seq x y z
N MET A 1 4.01 -16.02 -5.07
CA MET A 1 4.18 -14.58 -5.22
C MET A 1 5.65 -14.23 -5.34
N ARG A 2 6.03 -13.24 -6.12
CA ARG A 2 7.42 -12.80 -6.35
C ARG A 2 7.46 -11.31 -6.64
N ILE A 3 8.63 -10.68 -6.50
CA ILE A 3 8.90 -9.33 -6.98
C ILE A 3 9.00 -9.37 -8.52
N ILE A 4 8.34 -8.42 -9.19
CA ILE A 4 8.14 -8.45 -10.64
C ILE A 4 9.14 -7.58 -11.38
N GLY A 5 9.50 -6.44 -10.80
CA GLY A 5 10.41 -5.46 -11.41
C GLY A 5 11.52 -4.98 -10.49
N GLY A 6 12.44 -4.19 -11.06
CA GLY A 6 13.48 -3.51 -10.30
C GLY A 6 14.64 -4.40 -9.84
N LYS A 7 15.39 -3.91 -8.85
CA LYS A 7 16.64 -4.51 -8.34
C LYS A 7 16.47 -5.95 -7.85
N PHE A 8 15.32 -6.28 -7.31
CA PHE A 8 15.04 -7.59 -6.71
C PHE A 8 14.11 -8.47 -7.55
N LYS A 9 13.96 -8.17 -8.84
CA LYS A 9 13.11 -8.94 -9.77
C LYS A 9 13.36 -10.45 -9.66
N GLY A 10 12.26 -11.22 -9.58
CA GLY A 10 12.29 -12.68 -9.50
C GLY A 10 12.44 -13.25 -8.08
N ARG A 11 12.76 -12.43 -7.07
CA ARG A 11 12.83 -12.88 -5.67
C ARG A 11 11.47 -13.36 -5.21
N LYS A 12 11.40 -14.57 -4.67
CA LYS A 12 10.18 -15.16 -4.11
C LYS A 12 9.86 -14.50 -2.76
N LEU A 13 8.60 -14.16 -2.57
CA LEU A 13 8.05 -13.67 -1.30
C LEU A 13 7.26 -14.80 -0.62
N ARG A 14 7.46 -14.95 0.68
CA ARG A 14 6.70 -15.90 1.49
C ARG A 14 5.25 -15.43 1.63
N PRO A 15 4.25 -16.30 1.43
CA PRO A 15 2.85 -15.98 1.65
C PRO A 15 2.50 -16.09 3.14
N VAL A 16 1.45 -15.39 3.58
CA VAL A 16 0.81 -15.64 4.88
C VAL A 16 -0.01 -16.92 4.77
N GLN A 17 0.26 -17.90 5.61
CA GLN A 17 -0.47 -19.17 5.63
C GLN A 17 -1.87 -18.98 6.23
N GLY A 18 -2.86 -19.70 5.70
CA GLY A 18 -4.22 -19.75 6.25
C GLY A 18 -5.10 -18.54 5.97
N THR A 19 -4.62 -17.52 5.25
CA THR A 19 -5.46 -16.41 4.84
C THR A 19 -6.20 -16.76 3.55
N ARG A 20 -7.55 -16.69 3.58
CA ARG A 20 -8.41 -16.76 2.36
C ARG A 20 -8.30 -15.51 1.49
N THR A 21 -7.52 -14.52 1.88
CA THR A 21 -7.27 -13.33 1.09
C THR A 21 -6.44 -13.71 -0.12
N ARG A 22 -7.00 -13.50 -1.31
CA ARG A 22 -6.29 -13.68 -2.58
C ARG A 22 -5.28 -12.55 -2.68
N PRO A 23 -3.96 -12.82 -2.65
CA PRO A 23 -2.96 -11.76 -2.83
C PRO A 23 -3.20 -11.10 -4.19
N THR A 24 -2.99 -9.78 -4.27
CA THR A 24 -2.91 -9.06 -5.54
C THR A 24 -2.08 -9.87 -6.53
N SER A 25 -2.67 -10.24 -7.65
CA SER A 25 -1.99 -11.12 -8.60
C SER A 25 -0.71 -10.46 -9.12
N ASP A 26 0.30 -11.26 -9.47
CA ASP A 26 1.53 -10.76 -10.09
C ASP A 26 1.20 -9.84 -11.30
N ARG A 27 0.19 -10.22 -12.10
CA ARG A 27 -0.28 -9.46 -13.27
C ARG A 27 -0.92 -8.12 -12.89
N THR A 28 -1.76 -8.10 -11.86
CA THR A 28 -2.41 -6.86 -11.39
C THR A 28 -1.35 -5.91 -10.83
N ARG A 29 -0.42 -6.42 -10.02
CA ARG A 29 0.67 -5.64 -9.47
C ARG A 29 1.58 -5.06 -10.56
N GLU A 30 1.93 -5.85 -11.57
CA GLU A 30 2.68 -5.37 -12.74
C GLU A 30 1.95 -4.21 -13.44
N ALA A 31 0.65 -4.36 -13.69
CA ALA A 31 -0.15 -3.34 -14.33
C ALA A 31 -0.21 -2.03 -13.50
N ILE A 32 -0.41 -2.13 -12.18
CA ILE A 32 -0.38 -0.98 -11.26
C ILE A 32 0.97 -0.26 -11.38
N PHE A 33 2.07 -0.97 -11.23
CA PHE A 33 3.41 -0.37 -11.26
C PHE A 33 3.82 0.16 -12.64
N ASN A 34 3.20 -0.29 -13.72
CA ASN A 34 3.40 0.30 -15.05
C ASN A 34 2.70 1.67 -15.14
N ILE A 35 1.50 1.82 -14.53
CA ILE A 35 0.76 3.09 -14.51
C ILE A 35 1.51 4.14 -13.68
N ILE A 36 2.02 3.76 -12.50
CA ILE A 36 2.68 4.69 -11.57
C ILE A 36 4.21 4.75 -11.75
N ALA A 37 4.77 4.23 -12.84
CA ALA A 37 6.21 4.01 -13.01
C ALA A 37 7.07 5.27 -12.75
N SER A 38 6.61 6.44 -13.19
CA SER A 38 7.31 7.73 -12.98
C SER A 38 7.26 8.23 -11.54
N GLN A 39 6.30 7.75 -10.74
CA GLN A 39 6.04 8.21 -9.37
C GLN A 39 6.75 7.34 -8.31
N VAL A 40 7.25 6.16 -8.69
CA VAL A 40 7.84 5.20 -7.73
C VAL A 40 9.27 5.58 -7.34
N ARG A 41 10.06 6.09 -8.31
CA ARG A 41 11.47 6.38 -8.05
C ARG A 41 11.62 7.51 -7.03
N ASN A 42 12.40 7.26 -5.99
CA ASN A 42 12.63 8.13 -4.85
C ASN A 42 11.39 8.41 -3.98
N ALA A 43 10.26 7.74 -4.23
CA ALA A 43 9.05 7.90 -3.43
C ALA A 43 9.24 7.39 -2.00
N ARG A 44 8.62 8.08 -1.06
CA ARG A 44 8.42 7.63 0.32
C ARG A 44 7.06 6.94 0.38
N VAL A 45 7.08 5.65 0.59
CA VAL A 45 5.92 4.77 0.45
C VAL A 45 5.27 4.47 1.78
N LEU A 46 3.94 4.50 1.82
CA LEU A 46 3.13 3.99 2.91
C LEU A 46 2.29 2.80 2.40
N ASP A 47 2.44 1.64 3.01
CA ASP A 47 1.71 0.41 2.66
C ASP A 47 0.76 0.07 3.81
N LEU A 48 -0.53 0.38 3.63
CA LEU A 48 -1.60 0.16 4.60
C LEU A 48 -2.30 -1.17 4.34
N PHE A 49 -2.58 -1.92 5.40
CA PHE A 49 -3.00 -3.33 5.33
C PHE A 49 -1.95 -4.18 4.60
N ALA A 50 -0.68 -3.95 4.94
CA ALA A 50 0.48 -4.39 4.16
C ALA A 50 0.58 -5.91 3.93
N GLY A 51 -0.02 -6.73 4.78
CA GLY A 51 0.01 -8.19 4.63
C GLY A 51 1.44 -8.73 4.52
N THR A 52 1.78 -9.29 3.37
CA THR A 52 3.12 -9.80 3.06
C THR A 52 4.12 -8.71 2.68
N GLY A 53 3.66 -7.46 2.52
CA GLY A 53 4.45 -6.33 2.06
C GLY A 53 4.66 -6.28 0.54
N ALA A 54 3.86 -7.00 -0.24
CA ALA A 54 4.11 -7.16 -1.67
C ALA A 54 4.13 -5.85 -2.46
N MET A 55 3.29 -4.87 -2.10
CA MET A 55 3.23 -3.58 -2.79
C MET A 55 4.43 -2.70 -2.42
N GLY A 56 4.68 -2.51 -1.14
CA GLY A 56 5.83 -1.72 -0.67
C GLY A 56 7.18 -2.31 -1.07
N LEU A 57 7.33 -3.66 -1.05
CA LEU A 57 8.54 -4.35 -1.48
C LEU A 57 8.78 -4.21 -2.99
N GLU A 58 7.72 -4.26 -3.81
CA GLU A 58 7.80 -3.99 -5.24
C GLU A 58 8.24 -2.54 -5.50
N ALA A 59 7.67 -1.57 -4.76
CA ALA A 59 8.06 -0.17 -4.85
C ALA A 59 9.55 0.04 -4.50
N LEU A 60 10.02 -0.54 -3.40
CA LEU A 60 11.43 -0.49 -3.01
C LEU A 60 12.34 -1.13 -4.07
N SER A 61 11.91 -2.25 -4.65
CA SER A 61 12.64 -2.90 -5.75
C SER A 61 12.77 -2.02 -6.98
N ARG A 62 11.79 -1.16 -7.23
CA ARG A 62 11.74 -0.21 -8.37
C ARG A 62 12.36 1.15 -8.07
N GLY A 63 12.95 1.33 -6.89
CA GLY A 63 13.73 2.51 -6.55
C GLY A 63 13.02 3.53 -5.66
N ALA A 64 11.96 3.13 -4.94
CA ALA A 64 11.42 3.95 -3.85
C ALA A 64 12.51 4.19 -2.78
N GLN A 65 12.50 5.36 -2.17
CA GLN A 65 13.49 5.78 -1.19
C GLN A 65 13.32 5.05 0.14
N SER A 66 12.08 4.91 0.59
CA SER A 66 11.73 4.30 1.87
C SER A 66 10.33 3.71 1.84
N ALA A 67 10.02 2.84 2.79
CA ALA A 67 8.67 2.34 2.98
C ALA A 67 8.33 2.16 4.46
N VAL A 68 7.08 2.53 4.79
CA VAL A 68 6.45 2.23 6.07
C VAL A 68 5.32 1.24 5.82
N PHE A 69 5.36 0.12 6.53
CA PHE A 69 4.36 -0.93 6.43
C PHE A 69 3.52 -0.97 7.70
N ILE A 70 2.21 -0.95 7.56
CA ILE A 70 1.28 -1.02 8.69
C ILE A 70 0.29 -2.17 8.50
N ASP A 71 0.19 -3.02 9.52
CA ASP A 71 -0.80 -4.10 9.57
C ASP A 71 -1.13 -4.42 11.04
N ILE A 72 -2.33 -4.91 11.31
CA ILE A 72 -2.74 -5.35 12.64
C ILE A 72 -2.28 -6.78 12.94
N SER A 73 -2.14 -7.62 11.92
CA SER A 73 -1.86 -9.05 12.02
C SER A 73 -0.41 -9.31 12.39
N ARG A 74 -0.17 -9.91 13.57
CA ARG A 74 1.16 -10.37 13.97
C ARG A 74 1.76 -11.36 12.98
N GLN A 75 0.93 -12.24 12.43
CA GLN A 75 1.36 -13.26 11.46
C GLN A 75 1.82 -12.61 10.16
N SER A 76 1.04 -11.65 9.62
CA SER A 76 1.41 -10.88 8.43
C SER A 76 2.75 -10.17 8.62
N LEU A 77 2.91 -9.47 9.75
CA LEU A 77 4.14 -8.75 10.07
C LEU A 77 5.35 -9.66 10.30
N SER A 78 5.15 -10.88 10.79
CA SER A 78 6.24 -11.87 10.88
C SER A 78 6.71 -12.27 9.48
N VAL A 79 5.77 -12.61 8.59
CA VAL A 79 6.08 -12.96 7.19
C VAL A 79 6.71 -11.78 6.45
N LEU A 80 6.21 -10.58 6.67
CA LEU A 80 6.79 -9.36 6.09
C LEU A 80 8.25 -9.19 6.51
N ARG A 81 8.58 -9.34 7.80
CA ARG A 81 9.98 -9.24 8.27
C ARG A 81 10.88 -10.29 7.66
N GLU A 82 10.39 -11.52 7.46
CA GLU A 82 11.14 -12.57 6.75
C GLU A 82 11.38 -12.18 5.28
N ASN A 83 10.37 -11.59 4.61
CA ASN A 83 10.51 -11.09 3.24
C ASN A 83 11.52 -9.93 3.16
N LEU A 84 11.55 -9.04 4.15
CA LEU A 84 12.50 -7.93 4.25
C LEU A 84 13.94 -8.39 4.46
N ALA A 85 14.15 -9.35 5.36
CA ALA A 85 15.49 -9.88 5.66
C ALA A 85 16.19 -10.44 4.42
N VAL A 86 15.42 -11.07 3.50
CA VAL A 86 15.96 -11.60 2.23
C VAL A 86 16.47 -10.49 1.30
N LEU A 87 16.02 -9.24 1.50
CA LEU A 87 16.32 -8.11 0.61
C LEU A 87 17.38 -7.14 1.16
N SER A 88 17.82 -7.32 2.42
CA SER A 88 18.81 -6.46 3.10
C SER A 88 18.45 -4.96 3.01
N LEU A 89 17.21 -4.61 3.31
CA LEU A 89 16.64 -3.27 3.18
C LEU A 89 16.38 -2.58 4.53
N GLU A 90 17.00 -3.00 5.61
CA GLU A 90 16.65 -2.64 6.99
C GLU A 90 16.69 -1.14 7.31
N SER A 91 17.58 -0.38 6.67
CA SER A 91 17.78 1.05 6.98
C SER A 91 16.71 2.00 6.43
N THR A 92 15.94 1.57 5.45
CA THR A 92 14.95 2.40 4.73
C THR A 92 13.50 2.03 5.03
N ILE A 93 13.29 1.18 6.05
CA ILE A 93 12.01 0.54 6.30
C ILE A 93 11.57 0.70 7.75
N ARG A 94 10.27 0.93 7.92
CA ARG A 94 9.59 0.77 9.22
C ARG A 94 8.44 -0.21 9.10
N VAL A 95 8.28 -1.08 10.10
CA VAL A 95 7.17 -2.03 10.21
C VAL A 95 6.45 -1.74 11.52
N ILE A 96 5.20 -1.31 11.42
CA ILE A 96 4.37 -0.89 12.54
C ILE A 96 3.18 -1.84 12.68
N ARG A 97 2.97 -2.34 13.88
CA ARG A 97 1.73 -3.04 14.21
C ARG A 97 0.71 -2.04 14.72
N TRP A 98 -0.38 -1.82 13.96
CA TRP A 98 -1.40 -0.85 14.29
C TRP A 98 -2.77 -1.25 13.79
N ASP A 99 -3.81 -0.84 14.50
CA ASP A 99 -5.20 -1.03 14.09
C ASP A 99 -5.67 0.18 13.26
N LEU A 100 -5.66 0.01 11.95
CA LEU A 100 -6.04 1.03 10.97
C LEU A 100 -7.54 1.39 11.02
N THR A 101 -8.37 0.57 11.66
CA THR A 101 -9.81 0.84 11.79
C THR A 101 -10.10 1.93 12.81
N GLN A 102 -9.14 2.27 13.66
CA GLN A 102 -9.31 3.27 14.72
C GLN A 102 -8.74 4.63 14.37
N ASN A 103 -7.53 4.67 13.89
CA ASN A 103 -6.82 5.91 13.50
C ASN A 103 -5.44 5.58 12.90
N LEU A 104 -4.69 6.65 12.55
CA LEU A 104 -3.30 6.58 12.10
C LEU A 104 -2.36 7.42 12.99
N SER A 105 -2.64 7.52 14.29
CA SER A 105 -1.82 8.29 15.22
C SER A 105 -0.38 7.77 15.36
N CYS A 106 -0.12 6.52 14.94
CA CYS A 106 1.24 5.97 14.84
C CYS A 106 2.13 6.73 13.84
N LEU A 107 1.55 7.56 12.97
CA LEU A 107 2.27 8.40 12.00
C LEU A 107 2.55 9.82 12.52
N HIS A 108 1.95 10.28 13.62
CA HIS A 108 2.07 11.66 14.11
C HIS A 108 3.52 12.09 14.42
N SER A 109 4.39 11.15 14.77
CA SER A 109 5.81 11.42 15.02
C SER A 109 6.65 11.45 13.73
N MET A 110 6.03 11.20 12.58
CA MET A 110 6.71 11.23 11.29
C MET A 110 6.45 12.58 10.62
N PRO A 111 7.46 13.22 10.01
CA PRO A 111 7.23 14.42 9.20
C PRO A 111 6.29 14.08 8.03
N ARG A 112 5.59 15.08 7.49
CA ARG A 112 4.89 14.93 6.19
C ARG A 112 5.87 14.33 5.20
N ALA A 113 5.55 13.14 4.72
CA ALA A 113 6.60 12.36 4.09
C ALA A 113 6.14 11.46 2.96
N PHE A 114 4.86 11.09 2.85
CA PHE A 114 4.47 10.05 1.90
C PHE A 114 4.02 10.64 0.56
N ASP A 115 4.67 10.18 -0.49
CA ASP A 115 4.36 10.54 -1.89
C ASP A 115 3.46 9.47 -2.53
N LEU A 116 3.53 8.24 -2.02
CA LEU A 116 2.84 7.07 -2.58
C LEU A 116 2.24 6.22 -1.47
N VAL A 117 0.93 5.98 -1.55
CA VAL A 117 0.21 5.18 -0.55
C VAL A 117 -0.48 4.01 -1.23
N PHE A 118 -0.29 2.80 -0.71
CA PHE A 118 -1.06 1.61 -1.06
C PHE A 118 -2.10 1.34 0.02
N LEU A 119 -3.32 1.06 -0.39
CA LEU A 119 -4.46 0.77 0.46
C LEU A 119 -5.19 -0.48 -0.07
N ASP A 120 -4.93 -1.64 0.54
CA ASP A 120 -5.52 -2.94 0.17
C ASP A 120 -6.23 -3.59 1.38
N PRO A 121 -7.37 -3.01 1.83
CA PRO A 121 -8.09 -3.53 2.97
C PRO A 121 -8.83 -4.84 2.63
N PRO A 122 -9.22 -5.64 3.63
CA PRO A 122 -10.13 -6.76 3.44
C PRO A 122 -11.44 -6.30 2.77
N TYR A 123 -11.82 -6.95 1.66
CA TYR A 123 -12.97 -6.56 0.84
C TYR A 123 -14.31 -6.59 1.59
N ASN A 124 -15.20 -5.68 1.22
CA ASN A 124 -16.59 -5.59 1.70
C ASN A 124 -16.67 -5.46 3.23
N LYS A 125 -15.74 -4.69 3.82
CA LYS A 125 -15.71 -4.38 5.25
C LYS A 125 -15.94 -2.89 5.54
N ASN A 126 -16.19 -2.09 4.51
CA ASN A 126 -16.37 -0.64 4.60
C ASN A 126 -15.19 0.06 5.29
N LEU A 127 -13.96 -0.40 5.01
CA LEU A 127 -12.74 0.12 5.63
C LEU A 127 -12.05 1.20 4.80
N ILE A 128 -12.41 1.36 3.53
CA ILE A 128 -11.72 2.26 2.59
C ILE A 128 -11.91 3.71 3.00
N ILE A 129 -13.16 4.19 3.10
CA ILE A 129 -13.46 5.58 3.43
C ILE A 129 -12.95 5.97 4.83
N PRO A 130 -13.15 5.15 5.90
CA PRO A 130 -12.51 5.41 7.19
C PRO A 130 -10.99 5.48 7.12
N ALA A 131 -10.33 4.60 6.35
CA ALA A 131 -8.88 4.63 6.21
C ALA A 131 -8.39 5.89 5.47
N LEU A 132 -9.11 6.35 4.44
CA LEU A 132 -8.83 7.61 3.75
C LEU A 132 -9.02 8.83 4.67
N ASP A 133 -10.08 8.86 5.50
CA ASP A 133 -10.29 9.91 6.51
C ASP A 133 -9.16 9.92 7.55
N HIS A 134 -8.79 8.75 8.08
CA HIS A 134 -7.66 8.65 9.01
C HIS A 134 -6.34 9.08 8.37
N LEU A 135 -6.14 8.76 7.09
CA LEU A 135 -4.96 9.15 6.33
C LEU A 135 -4.90 10.68 6.16
N HIS A 136 -6.02 11.32 5.79
CA HIS A 136 -6.12 12.78 5.74
C HIS A 136 -5.81 13.42 7.10
N ARG A 137 -6.46 12.97 8.17
CA ARG A 137 -6.25 13.51 9.54
C ARG A 137 -4.84 13.29 10.08
N SER A 138 -4.14 12.29 9.60
CA SER A 138 -2.74 12.03 10.01
C SER A 138 -1.77 13.12 9.55
N GLN A 139 -2.15 13.90 8.52
CA GLN A 139 -1.33 14.91 7.86
C GLN A 139 0.07 14.42 7.45
N SER A 140 0.18 13.12 7.15
CA SER A 140 1.45 12.47 6.84
C SER A 140 1.78 12.43 5.35
N MET A 141 0.85 12.87 4.48
CA MET A 141 1.03 12.90 3.03
C MET A 141 1.52 14.26 2.52
N GLU A 142 2.27 14.24 1.42
CA GLU A 142 2.53 15.44 0.62
C GLU A 142 1.31 15.82 -0.22
N ASP A 143 1.18 17.10 -0.55
CA ASP A 143 0.21 17.54 -1.55
C ASP A 143 0.52 16.89 -2.90
N GLY A 144 -0.50 16.42 -3.61
CA GLY A 144 -0.34 15.64 -4.83
C GLY A 144 0.08 14.18 -4.62
N ALA A 145 0.18 13.69 -3.37
CA ALA A 145 0.47 12.29 -3.11
C ALA A 145 -0.50 11.37 -3.85
N ARG A 146 0.02 10.27 -4.39
CA ARG A 146 -0.76 9.23 -5.10
C ARG A 146 -1.20 8.14 -4.15
N ILE A 147 -2.51 7.87 -4.12
CA ILE A 147 -3.08 6.76 -3.36
C ILE A 147 -3.60 5.71 -4.33
N ILE A 148 -3.22 4.46 -4.16
CA ILE A 148 -3.69 3.32 -4.92
C ILE A 148 -4.55 2.46 -4.01
N VAL A 149 -5.85 2.37 -4.33
CA VAL A 149 -6.83 1.62 -3.56
C VAL A 149 -7.23 0.37 -4.33
N GLU A 150 -6.92 -0.81 -3.79
CA GLU A 150 -7.44 -2.07 -4.30
C GLU A 150 -8.74 -2.43 -3.58
N HIS A 151 -9.81 -2.72 -4.34
CA HIS A 151 -11.12 -2.95 -3.75
C HIS A 151 -12.04 -3.85 -4.59
N SER A 152 -13.11 -4.32 -3.96
CA SER A 152 -14.18 -5.06 -4.61
C SER A 152 -15.07 -4.12 -5.47
N GLN A 153 -15.67 -4.66 -6.53
CA GLN A 153 -16.72 -3.95 -7.29
C GLN A 153 -17.97 -3.65 -6.43
N LEU A 154 -18.16 -4.35 -5.31
CA LEU A 154 -19.27 -4.15 -4.38
C LEU A 154 -18.99 -3.09 -3.31
N GLU A 155 -17.80 -2.52 -3.32
CA GLU A 155 -17.37 -1.49 -2.37
C GLU A 155 -16.72 -0.34 -3.16
N PRO A 156 -17.54 0.53 -3.80
CA PRO A 156 -17.01 1.63 -4.60
C PRO A 156 -16.26 2.64 -3.72
N VAL A 157 -15.27 3.30 -4.32
CA VAL A 157 -14.49 4.35 -3.65
C VAL A 157 -15.07 5.70 -4.09
N GLU A 158 -15.84 6.33 -3.20
CA GLU A 158 -16.47 7.63 -3.39
C GLU A 158 -16.02 8.58 -2.27
N PRO A 159 -14.86 9.24 -2.41
CA PRO A 159 -14.29 10.07 -1.34
C PRO A 159 -14.85 11.51 -1.31
N ASP A 160 -16.10 11.75 -1.74
CA ASP A 160 -16.71 13.05 -2.05
C ASP A 160 -16.56 14.13 -0.95
N ALA A 161 -16.45 13.72 0.32
CA ALA A 161 -16.27 14.64 1.44
C ALA A 161 -14.82 14.76 1.92
N LEU A 162 -13.88 14.12 1.23
CA LEU A 162 -12.45 14.08 1.59
C LEU A 162 -11.61 14.70 0.48
N PRO A 163 -10.44 15.25 0.80
CA PRO A 163 -9.58 15.91 -0.19
C PRO A 163 -8.81 14.89 -1.07
N PHE A 164 -9.56 14.03 -1.73
CA PHE A 164 -9.04 13.05 -2.68
C PHE A 164 -9.77 13.13 -4.00
N GLU A 165 -9.04 13.29 -5.09
CA GLU A 165 -9.56 13.32 -6.45
C GLU A 165 -9.31 11.96 -7.13
N THR A 166 -10.36 11.34 -7.67
CA THR A 166 -10.22 10.13 -8.49
C THR A 166 -9.66 10.50 -9.86
N VAL A 167 -8.46 10.00 -10.20
CA VAL A 167 -7.79 10.31 -11.47
C VAL A 167 -7.84 9.16 -12.47
N ASP A 168 -7.96 7.92 -12.00
CA ASP A 168 -8.11 6.74 -12.86
C ASP A 168 -8.72 5.58 -12.07
N GLN A 169 -9.38 4.67 -12.79
CA GLN A 169 -9.86 3.41 -12.23
C GLN A 169 -9.69 2.29 -13.25
N ARG A 170 -9.15 1.16 -12.81
CA ARG A 170 -8.92 -0.01 -13.65
C ARG A 170 -9.55 -1.26 -13.05
N ARG A 171 -10.08 -2.12 -13.93
CA ARG A 171 -10.68 -3.39 -13.55
C ARG A 171 -9.77 -4.56 -13.90
N TYR A 172 -9.52 -5.41 -12.92
CA TYR A 172 -8.75 -6.64 -13.04
C TYR A 172 -9.58 -7.84 -12.56
N GLY A 173 -10.39 -8.40 -13.45
CA GLY A 173 -11.34 -9.45 -13.12
C GLY A 173 -12.43 -8.95 -12.18
N LYS A 174 -12.44 -9.43 -10.91
CA LYS A 174 -13.40 -9.01 -9.88
C LYS A 174 -12.88 -7.87 -8.99
N THR A 175 -11.62 -7.45 -9.18
CA THR A 175 -10.98 -6.39 -8.43
C THR A 175 -11.02 -5.09 -9.21
N LEU A 176 -11.27 -3.99 -8.53
CA LEU A 176 -11.03 -2.63 -9.01
C LEU A 176 -9.77 -2.08 -8.35
N VAL A 177 -9.05 -1.26 -9.09
CA VAL A 177 -7.93 -0.46 -8.59
C VAL A 177 -8.23 0.98 -8.92
N THR A 178 -8.46 1.79 -7.90
CA THR A 178 -8.72 3.22 -8.02
C THR A 178 -7.48 4.01 -7.65
N PHE A 179 -7.12 4.96 -8.50
CA PHE A 179 -5.99 5.86 -8.30
C PHE A 179 -6.53 7.23 -7.89
N LEU A 180 -6.11 7.69 -6.71
CA LEU A 180 -6.51 8.97 -6.17
C LEU A 180 -5.29 9.90 -6.09
N ASN A 181 -5.53 11.21 -6.23
CA ASN A 181 -4.61 12.26 -5.80
C ASN A 181 -5.09 12.86 -4.50
N TYR A 182 -4.17 13.11 -3.58
CA TYR A 182 -4.44 13.95 -2.41
C TYR A 182 -4.31 15.41 -2.82
N VAL A 183 -5.36 16.20 -2.59
CA VAL A 183 -5.44 17.62 -2.99
C VAL A 183 -5.78 18.45 -1.74
N VAL A 184 -4.85 19.30 -1.30
CA VAL A 184 -5.00 20.14 -0.08
C VAL A 184 -4.77 21.60 -0.44
#